data_169f1456ed5918c07111f46859621881
#
_entry.id   169f1456ed5918c07111f46859621881
#
_cell.length_a   1.000
_cell.length_b   1.000
_cell.length_c   1.000
_cell.angle_alpha   90.00
_cell.angle_beta   90.00
_cell.angle_gamma   90.00
#
_symmetry.space_group_name_H-M   'P 1'
#
loop_
_entity.id
_entity.type
_entity.pdbx_description
1 polymer ?
#
loop_
_entity_poly.entity_id
_entity_poly.type
_entity_poly.pdbx_seq_one_letter_code
_entity_poly.pdbx_strand_id
1 'polypeptide(L)'
;MLAGTHKISSVESNGSWVYMYDESGHKYKTLSAGSVGEVKGFSAAFFVSQNGGWVYLFDAEGKKYKVLSYSSVGDVTGVSGETFTSRNGGWIYTWNKDGKKINTRAAR
;
A
#
# COMPACT_ATOMS: atom_id res chain seq x y z
N MET A 1 -6.67 3.97 -26.15
CA MET A 1 -6.36 4.55 -24.86
C MET A 1 -6.62 3.55 -23.74
N LEU A 2 -5.66 3.36 -22.96
CA LEU A 2 -5.78 2.41 -21.88
C LEU A 2 -6.03 3.16 -20.57
N ALA A 3 -7.15 2.87 -19.95
CA ALA A 3 -7.42 3.39 -18.62
C ALA A 3 -6.48 2.75 -17.64
N GLY A 4 -6.26 3.39 -16.54
CA GLY A 4 -5.50 2.81 -15.45
C GLY A 4 -4.03 2.69 -15.70
N THR A 5 -3.47 3.62 -16.46
CA THR A 5 -2.06 3.56 -16.79
C THR A 5 -1.19 4.49 -15.97
N HIS A 6 -1.73 5.07 -14.92
CA HIS A 6 -0.91 5.91 -14.04
C HIS A 6 0.13 5.07 -13.34
N LYS A 7 1.28 5.68 -13.10
CA LYS A 7 2.30 5.11 -12.24
C LYS A 7 2.46 6.02 -11.04
N ILE A 8 2.44 5.45 -9.87
CA ILE A 8 2.55 6.22 -8.64
C ILE A 8 3.98 6.70 -8.47
N SER A 9 4.14 8.00 -8.35
CA SER A 9 5.43 8.58 -7.98
C SER A 9 5.46 8.91 -6.50
N SER A 10 4.32 9.29 -5.93
CA SER A 10 4.23 9.66 -4.53
C SER A 10 2.81 9.49 -4.03
N VAL A 11 2.68 9.09 -2.77
CA VAL A 11 1.40 9.08 -2.06
C VAL A 11 1.62 9.87 -0.78
N GLU A 12 0.93 10.97 -0.62
CA GLU A 12 1.16 11.90 0.48
C GLU A 12 -0.10 12.14 1.29
N SER A 13 0.04 12.05 2.60
CA SER A 13 -1.04 12.36 3.52
C SER A 13 -0.95 13.82 3.91
N ASN A 14 -2.06 14.52 3.84
CA ASN A 14 -2.13 15.93 4.19
C ASN A 14 -3.45 16.20 4.90
N GLY A 15 -3.43 16.14 6.21
CA GLY A 15 -4.66 16.37 7.00
C GLY A 15 -5.70 15.31 6.70
N SER A 16 -6.84 15.75 6.18
CA SER A 16 -7.96 14.86 5.90
C SER A 16 -7.88 14.15 4.56
N TRP A 17 -6.82 14.37 3.81
CA TRP A 17 -6.72 13.90 2.44
C TRP A 17 -5.46 13.10 2.20
N VAL A 18 -5.53 12.19 1.23
CA VAL A 18 -4.37 11.44 0.74
C VAL A 18 -4.30 11.73 -0.76
N TYR A 19 -3.16 12.21 -1.21
CA TYR A 19 -2.95 12.62 -2.59
C TYR A 19 -2.03 11.64 -3.31
N MET A 20 -2.38 11.30 -4.54
CA MET A 20 -1.54 10.45 -5.38
C MET A 20 -0.99 11.29 -6.52
N TYR A 21 0.31 11.20 -6.73
CA TYR A 21 1.02 11.95 -7.76
C TYR A 21 1.62 10.98 -8.78
N ASP A 22 1.62 11.37 -10.04
CA ASP A 22 2.21 10.55 -11.10
C ASP A 22 3.66 10.97 -11.37
N GLU A 23 4.26 10.36 -12.38
CA GLU A 23 5.67 10.60 -12.71
C GLU A 23 5.94 12.02 -13.17
N SER A 24 4.92 12.73 -13.63
CA SER A 24 5.05 14.13 -14.04
C SER A 24 4.90 15.09 -12.86
N GLY A 25 4.64 14.56 -11.67
CA GLY A 25 4.39 15.38 -10.51
C GLY A 25 2.98 15.93 -10.43
N HIS A 26 2.08 15.43 -11.24
CA HIS A 26 0.68 15.85 -11.21
C HIS A 26 -0.09 15.07 -10.16
N LYS A 27 -0.87 15.77 -9.36
CA LYS A 27 -1.80 15.14 -8.45
C LYS A 27 -3.00 14.66 -9.26
N TYR A 28 -3.14 13.36 -9.40
CA TYR A 28 -4.19 12.80 -10.23
C TYR A 28 -5.32 12.14 -9.46
N LYS A 29 -5.15 12.00 -8.15
CA LYS A 29 -6.19 11.36 -7.34
C LYS A 29 -6.12 11.89 -5.92
N THR A 30 -7.30 12.14 -5.36
CA THR A 30 -7.45 12.57 -3.96
C THR A 30 -8.37 11.58 -3.26
N LEU A 31 -7.93 11.06 -2.15
CA LEU A 31 -8.70 10.11 -1.36
C LEU A 31 -8.91 10.68 0.05
N SER A 32 -9.95 10.20 0.72
CA SER A 32 -10.21 10.58 2.10
C SER A 32 -9.23 9.85 3.02
N ALA A 33 -8.58 10.58 3.90
CA ALA A 33 -7.67 9.97 4.86
C ALA A 33 -8.39 8.99 5.78
N GLY A 34 -9.66 9.27 6.09
CA GLY A 34 -10.44 8.35 6.92
C GLY A 34 -10.70 7.01 6.24
N SER A 35 -10.81 7.00 4.92
CA SER A 35 -11.02 5.77 4.17
C SER A 35 -9.73 5.00 3.94
N VAL A 36 -8.62 5.71 3.78
CA VAL A 36 -7.33 5.10 3.51
C VAL A 36 -6.65 4.61 4.78
N GLY A 37 -6.63 5.45 5.79
CA GLY A 37 -5.84 5.19 6.98
C GLY A 37 -4.43 5.68 6.81
N GLU A 38 -3.50 5.07 7.51
CA GLU A 38 -2.10 5.46 7.47
C GLU A 38 -1.40 4.80 6.29
N VAL A 39 -0.84 5.59 5.40
CA VAL A 39 -0.07 5.06 4.26
C VAL A 39 1.25 4.52 4.77
N LYS A 40 1.52 3.26 4.48
CA LYS A 40 2.73 2.59 4.96
C LYS A 40 3.83 2.54 3.91
N GLY A 41 3.48 2.70 2.65
CA GLY A 41 4.47 2.69 1.58
C GLY A 41 3.80 2.57 0.23
N PHE A 42 4.57 2.79 -0.81
CA PHE A 42 4.06 2.73 -2.17
C PHE A 42 5.16 2.31 -3.14
N SER A 43 4.72 1.83 -4.29
CA SER A 43 5.59 1.62 -5.45
C SER A 43 4.86 2.22 -6.65
N ALA A 44 5.41 2.06 -7.83
CA ALA A 44 4.75 2.56 -9.03
C ALA A 44 3.42 1.85 -9.29
N ALA A 45 3.25 0.64 -8.79
CA ALA A 45 2.09 -0.20 -9.11
C ALA A 45 0.97 -0.13 -8.08
N PHE A 46 1.29 0.10 -6.80
CA PHE A 46 0.27 0.03 -5.75
C PHE A 46 0.77 0.71 -4.48
N PHE A 47 -0.15 0.93 -3.54
CA PHE A 47 0.28 1.37 -2.21
C PHE A 47 -0.45 0.58 -1.13
N VAL A 48 0.12 0.60 0.06
CA VAL A 48 -0.36 -0.16 1.20
C VAL A 48 -0.66 0.82 2.33
N SER A 49 -1.81 0.66 2.95
CA SER A 49 -2.17 1.47 4.11
C SER A 49 -2.70 0.58 5.23
N GLN A 50 -2.71 1.12 6.42
CA GLN A 50 -3.28 0.45 7.59
C GLN A 50 -4.37 1.32 8.18
N ASN A 51 -5.53 0.74 8.40
CA ASN A 51 -6.66 1.47 8.97
C ASN A 51 -7.23 0.60 10.10
N GLY A 52 -6.83 0.92 11.32
CA GLY A 52 -7.23 0.12 12.48
C GLY A 52 -6.72 -1.30 12.35
N GLY A 53 -7.61 -2.27 12.43
CA GLY A 53 -7.28 -3.68 12.34
C GLY A 53 -7.14 -4.24 10.93
N TRP A 54 -7.07 -3.35 9.91
CA TRP A 54 -7.07 -3.77 8.53
C TRP A 54 -5.89 -3.20 7.77
N VAL A 55 -5.40 -3.97 6.81
CA VAL A 55 -4.36 -3.54 5.88
C VAL A 55 -5.02 -3.51 4.51
N TYR A 56 -4.93 -2.37 3.84
CA TYR A 56 -5.57 -2.17 2.55
C TYR A 56 -4.53 -2.09 1.45
N LEU A 57 -4.85 -2.69 0.30
CA LEU A 57 -4.03 -2.57 -0.89
C LEU A 57 -4.81 -1.77 -1.92
N PHE A 58 -4.21 -0.70 -2.41
CA PHE A 58 -4.81 0.20 -3.41
C PHE A 58 -3.98 0.12 -4.68
N ASP A 59 -4.65 0.09 -5.82
CA ASP A 59 -3.94 0.09 -7.10
C ASP A 59 -3.50 1.51 -7.48
N ALA A 60 -2.84 1.62 -8.62
CA ALA A 60 -2.30 2.91 -9.05
C ALA A 60 -3.39 3.92 -9.41
N GLU A 61 -4.63 3.48 -9.53
CA GLU A 61 -5.77 4.38 -9.78
C GLU A 61 -6.46 4.80 -8.50
N GLY A 62 -5.96 4.37 -7.34
CA GLY A 62 -6.55 4.73 -6.06
C GLY A 62 -7.73 3.86 -5.66
N LYS A 63 -7.86 2.70 -6.27
CA LYS A 63 -8.96 1.79 -5.96
C LYS A 63 -8.48 0.73 -4.96
N LYS A 64 -9.20 0.62 -3.86
CA LYS A 64 -8.92 -0.42 -2.86
C LYS A 64 -9.40 -1.76 -3.44
N TYR A 65 -8.47 -2.68 -3.64
CA TYR A 65 -8.80 -3.94 -4.27
C TYR A 65 -8.60 -5.15 -3.36
N LYS A 66 -7.99 -4.95 -2.20
CA LYS A 66 -7.74 -6.06 -1.29
C LYS A 66 -7.70 -5.55 0.14
N VAL A 67 -8.28 -6.32 1.04
CA VAL A 67 -8.29 -6.02 2.47
C VAL A 67 -7.73 -7.23 3.19
N LEU A 68 -6.74 -7.01 4.03
CA LEU A 68 -6.11 -8.07 4.81
C LEU A 68 -6.24 -7.72 6.28
N SER A 69 -6.21 -8.74 7.13
CA SER A 69 -6.25 -8.54 8.57
C SER A 69 -4.87 -8.09 9.06
N TYR A 70 -4.84 -7.04 9.88
CA TYR A 70 -3.59 -6.61 10.48
C TYR A 70 -2.96 -7.71 11.31
N SER A 71 -3.80 -8.52 12.00
CA SER A 71 -3.27 -9.59 12.84
C SER A 71 -2.54 -10.66 12.03
N SER A 72 -2.91 -10.81 10.76
CA SER A 72 -2.22 -11.75 9.87
C SER A 72 -0.99 -11.14 9.22
N VAL A 73 -1.06 -9.86 8.89
CA VAL A 73 0.03 -9.19 8.19
C VAL A 73 1.10 -8.69 9.15
N GLY A 74 0.68 -8.02 10.21
CA GLY A 74 1.62 -7.35 11.11
C GLY A 74 1.94 -5.96 10.60
N ASP A 75 3.06 -5.42 11.05
CA ASP A 75 3.48 -4.06 10.68
C ASP A 75 4.12 -4.07 9.30
N VAL A 76 3.56 -3.30 8.39
CA VAL A 76 4.13 -3.15 7.05
C VAL A 76 5.40 -2.32 7.17
N THR A 77 6.51 -2.84 6.65
CA THR A 77 7.81 -2.21 6.78
C THR A 77 8.32 -1.61 5.47
N GLY A 78 7.77 -2.00 4.34
CA GLY A 78 8.18 -1.41 3.07
C GLY A 78 7.39 -1.96 1.92
N VAL A 79 7.37 -1.19 0.83
CA VAL A 79 6.73 -1.56 -0.43
C VAL A 79 7.75 -1.37 -1.52
N SER A 80 7.88 -2.31 -2.41
CA SER A 80 8.86 -2.24 -3.49
C SER A 80 8.37 -3.05 -4.68
N GLY A 81 8.33 -2.42 -5.85
CA GLY A 81 7.90 -3.11 -7.07
C GLY A 81 6.50 -3.68 -6.92
N GLU A 82 6.39 -4.99 -6.97
CA GLU A 82 5.10 -5.67 -6.86
C GLU A 82 4.97 -6.45 -5.56
N THR A 83 5.77 -6.08 -4.56
CA THR A 83 5.73 -6.77 -3.26
C THR A 83 5.72 -5.77 -2.12
N PHE A 84 5.31 -6.24 -0.97
CA PHE A 84 5.51 -5.49 0.27
C PHE A 84 5.96 -6.46 1.36
N THR A 85 6.64 -5.92 2.37
CA THR A 85 7.12 -6.71 3.49
C THR A 85 6.43 -6.24 4.76
N SER A 86 6.29 -7.18 5.69
CA SER A 86 5.73 -6.88 6.99
C SER A 86 6.45 -7.67 8.06
N ARG A 87 6.34 -7.21 9.30
CA ARG A 87 6.91 -7.90 10.44
C ARG A 87 5.78 -8.24 11.40
N ASN A 88 5.72 -9.51 11.76
CA ASN A 88 4.67 -9.98 12.67
C ASN A 88 5.35 -10.83 13.73
N GLY A 89 5.56 -10.26 14.92
CA GLY A 89 6.28 -10.90 15.97
C GLY A 89 7.71 -11.20 15.57
N GLY A 90 8.11 -12.45 15.61
CA GLY A 90 9.45 -12.86 15.24
C GLY A 90 9.63 -13.22 13.79
N TRP A 91 8.69 -12.85 12.95
CA TRP A 91 8.70 -13.24 11.54
C TRP A 91 8.65 -12.05 10.62
N ILE A 92 9.32 -12.17 9.46
CA ILE A 92 9.22 -11.19 8.38
C ILE A 92 8.57 -11.91 7.20
N TYR A 93 7.50 -11.31 6.70
CA TYR A 93 6.74 -11.85 5.59
C TYR A 93 6.93 -10.98 4.36
N THR A 94 7.03 -11.63 3.20
CA THR A 94 6.97 -10.93 1.91
C THR A 94 5.65 -11.32 1.25
N TRP A 95 4.94 -10.29 0.77
CA TRP A 95 3.62 -10.45 0.16
C TRP A 95 3.68 -9.91 -1.26
N ASN A 96 2.98 -10.55 -2.18
CA ASN A 96 2.86 -9.96 -3.51
C ASN A 96 1.73 -8.94 -3.52
N LYS A 97 1.60 -8.19 -4.61
CA LYS A 97 0.57 -7.14 -4.67
C LYS A 97 -0.85 -7.67 -4.68
N ASP A 98 -1.03 -8.96 -4.90
CA ASP A 98 -2.34 -9.59 -4.82
C ASP A 98 -2.74 -9.94 -3.39
N GLY A 99 -1.86 -9.70 -2.44
CA GLY A 99 -2.13 -9.99 -1.04
C GLY A 99 -1.82 -11.42 -0.63
N LYS A 100 -0.97 -12.09 -1.39
CA LYS A 100 -0.54 -13.44 -1.09
C LYS A 100 0.83 -13.44 -0.45
N LYS A 101 0.95 -14.13 0.67
CA LYS A 101 2.25 -14.27 1.34
C LYS A 101 3.10 -15.26 0.54
N ILE A 102 4.25 -14.78 0.06
CA ILE A 102 5.11 -15.58 -0.81
C ILE A 102 6.41 -16.00 -0.15
N ASN A 103 6.73 -15.44 1.00
CA ASN A 103 7.95 -15.82 1.72
C ASN A 103 7.82 -15.49 3.19
N THR A 104 8.49 -16.29 4.02
CA THR A 104 8.52 -16.11 5.46
C THR A 104 9.94 -16.38 5.92
N ARG A 105 10.47 -15.50 6.76
CA ARG A 105 11.78 -15.73 7.37
C ARG A 105 11.79 -15.19 8.79
N ALA A 106 12.76 -15.66 9.56
CA ALA A 106 12.90 -15.19 10.94
C ALA A 106 13.40 -13.75 10.95
N ALA A 107 12.93 -12.99 11.92
CA ALA A 107 13.24 -11.56 12.03
C ALA A 107 14.52 -11.34 12.81
N ARG A 108 15.64 -11.92 12.32
CA ARG A 108 16.91 -11.66 12.99
C ARG A 108 18.09 -11.94 12.11
#